data_20aa8e79a1bd99ce53fe31a700ab592c
#
_entry.id   20aa8e79a1bd99ce53fe31a700ab592c
#
_cell.length_a   1.000
_cell.length_b   1.000
_cell.length_c   1.000
_cell.angle_alpha   90.00
_cell.angle_beta   90.00
_cell.angle_gamma   90.00
#
_symmetry.space_group_name_H-M   'P 1'
#
loop_
_entity.id
_entity.type
_entity.pdbx_description
1 polymer ?
#
loop_
_entity_poly.entity_id
_entity_poly.type
_entity_poly.pdbx_seq_one_letter_code
_entity_poly.pdbx_strand_id
1 'polypeptide(L)'
;MYLKIQGLVLRRTEYNDHDVLLTILTRQHGKLTAKARGLKRKNSPLTAQCQLLAFSEFTLFEYRGMYTINEASTIELFHDLRRDLGKLSLGTYFAQAAEVISQEDLPNPELQSLVLNCLYALSKLNEPEMKVKAAFELRVACIAGFQPELTGCAGCGNQWPDRFDIKAGMAECAACRSPESDGIRMPISPAVLQAMRSSKAAFTFSSGSFSLLSANRQLSTSDCNSGFGRSSWLTTSAAWAK
;
A
#
# COMPACT_ATOMS: atom_id res chain seq x y z
N MET A 1 -21.70 3.11 21.41
CA MET A 1 -20.52 2.33 21.84
C MET A 1 -19.26 3.11 21.48
N TYR A 2 -18.17 3.02 22.29
CA TYR A 2 -16.89 3.62 21.91
C TYR A 2 -16.00 2.55 21.29
N LEU A 3 -15.37 2.90 20.17
CA LEU A 3 -14.45 2.05 19.43
C LEU A 3 -13.12 2.78 19.26
N LYS A 4 -12.00 2.15 19.66
CA LYS A 4 -10.66 2.69 19.48
C LYS A 4 -9.98 1.94 18.33
N ILE A 5 -9.55 2.67 17.31
CA ILE A 5 -8.97 2.11 16.08
C ILE A 5 -7.72 2.87 15.66
N GLN A 6 -6.83 2.18 14.95
CA GLN A 6 -5.76 2.80 14.18
C GLN A 6 -6.09 2.72 12.70
N GLY A 7 -6.02 3.85 12.01
CA GLY A 7 -6.42 3.90 10.61
C GLY A 7 -5.71 4.98 9.80
N LEU A 8 -5.63 4.71 8.51
CA LEU A 8 -5.10 5.63 7.50
C LEU A 8 -6.28 6.36 6.83
N VAL A 9 -6.22 7.69 6.79
CA VAL A 9 -7.22 8.50 6.10
C VAL A 9 -7.02 8.39 4.58
N LEU A 10 -7.94 7.70 3.91
CA LEU A 10 -7.91 7.50 2.45
C LEU A 10 -8.58 8.64 1.70
N ARG A 11 -9.67 9.20 2.25
CA ARG A 11 -10.44 10.28 1.61
C ARG A 11 -11.07 11.20 2.63
N ARG A 12 -11.25 12.45 2.23
CA ARG A 12 -12.00 13.47 2.94
C ARG A 12 -13.10 13.98 2.03
N THR A 13 -14.35 13.90 2.49
CA THR A 13 -15.52 14.38 1.76
C THR A 13 -16.23 15.45 2.59
N GLU A 14 -16.49 16.58 2.02
CA GLU A 14 -17.25 17.65 2.67
C GLU A 14 -18.69 17.18 2.91
N TYR A 15 -19.18 17.35 4.12
CA TYR A 15 -20.51 16.90 4.50
C TYR A 15 -21.47 18.07 4.71
N ASN A 16 -21.01 19.09 5.42
CA ASN A 16 -21.73 20.37 5.61
C ASN A 16 -20.71 21.51 5.84
N ASP A 17 -21.17 22.68 6.27
CA ASP A 17 -20.34 23.89 6.45
C ASP A 17 -19.16 23.67 7.40
N HIS A 18 -19.30 22.79 8.39
CA HIS A 18 -18.30 22.61 9.44
C HIS A 18 -17.77 21.18 9.56
N ASP A 19 -18.48 20.18 9.04
CA ASP A 19 -18.17 18.77 9.23
C ASP A 19 -17.60 18.13 7.96
N VAL A 20 -16.83 17.09 8.15
CA VAL A 20 -16.20 16.30 7.07
C VAL A 20 -16.46 14.82 7.35
N LEU A 21 -16.75 14.05 6.31
CA LEU A 21 -16.70 12.60 6.36
C LEU A 21 -15.32 12.13 5.98
N LEU A 22 -14.76 11.24 6.78
CA LEU A 22 -13.48 10.58 6.53
C LEU A 22 -13.72 9.13 6.15
N THR A 23 -13.12 8.70 5.05
CA THR A 23 -12.93 7.29 4.74
C THR A 23 -11.61 6.84 5.33
N ILE A 24 -11.63 5.88 6.24
CA ILE A 24 -10.48 5.43 7.03
C ILE A 24 -10.27 3.94 6.76
N LEU A 25 -9.05 3.57 6.35
CA LEU A 25 -8.64 2.17 6.22
C LEU A 25 -8.07 1.69 7.55
N THR A 26 -8.68 0.65 8.09
CA THR A 26 -8.27 0.06 9.37
C THR A 26 -7.81 -1.38 9.20
N ARG A 27 -7.04 -1.87 10.16
CA ARG A 27 -6.54 -3.24 10.13
C ARG A 27 -7.60 -4.27 10.50
N GLN A 28 -8.49 -3.91 11.43
CA GLN A 28 -9.42 -4.86 12.07
C GLN A 28 -10.86 -4.74 11.56
N HIS A 29 -11.23 -3.57 11.03
CA HIS A 29 -12.60 -3.27 10.63
C HIS A 29 -12.74 -2.93 9.15
N GLY A 30 -11.67 -3.19 8.34
CA GLY A 30 -11.70 -2.83 6.93
C GLY A 30 -11.80 -1.31 6.70
N LYS A 31 -12.61 -0.91 5.74
CA LYS A 31 -12.90 0.48 5.43
C LYS A 31 -14.06 0.98 6.31
N LEU A 32 -13.85 2.09 7.00
CA LEU A 32 -14.88 2.76 7.81
C LEU A 32 -15.11 4.18 7.32
N THR A 33 -16.36 4.62 7.38
CA THR A 33 -16.74 6.01 7.18
C THR A 33 -17.10 6.66 8.52
N ALA A 34 -16.36 7.71 8.92
CA ALA A 34 -16.56 8.40 10.19
C ALA A 34 -16.73 9.89 9.99
N LYS A 35 -17.65 10.50 10.77
CA LYS A 35 -17.93 11.93 10.75
C LYS A 35 -16.98 12.66 11.71
N ALA A 36 -16.20 13.61 11.18
CA ALA A 36 -15.38 14.54 11.96
C ALA A 36 -16.15 15.85 12.14
N ARG A 37 -16.76 16.02 13.32
CA ARG A 37 -17.56 17.22 13.63
C ARG A 37 -16.67 18.44 13.83
N GLY A 38 -17.06 19.55 13.24
CA GLY A 38 -16.35 20.84 13.39
C GLY A 38 -14.93 20.84 12.85
N LEU A 39 -14.58 19.92 11.98
CA LEU A 39 -13.20 19.81 11.44
C LEU A 39 -12.78 21.05 10.65
N LYS A 40 -13.72 21.75 9.99
CA LYS A 40 -13.45 22.97 9.23
C LYS A 40 -13.37 24.25 10.10
N ARG A 41 -13.64 24.16 11.41
CA ARG A 41 -13.51 25.31 12.30
C ARG A 41 -12.05 25.67 12.48
N LYS A 42 -11.73 26.97 12.57
CA LYS A 42 -10.38 27.54 12.56
C LYS A 42 -9.39 26.89 13.56
N ASN A 43 -9.86 26.44 14.70
CA ASN A 43 -9.02 25.85 15.76
C ASN A 43 -9.47 24.42 16.12
N SER A 44 -9.87 23.64 15.12
CA SER A 44 -10.26 22.25 15.39
C SER A 44 -9.06 21.41 15.84
N PRO A 45 -9.15 20.74 17.00
CA PRO A 45 -8.05 19.88 17.49
C PRO A 45 -7.82 18.64 16.61
N LEU A 46 -8.78 18.30 15.75
CA LEU A 46 -8.73 17.14 14.87
C LEU A 46 -8.06 17.43 13.53
N THR A 47 -7.64 18.67 13.26
CA THR A 47 -7.21 19.10 11.92
C THR A 47 -6.01 18.32 11.41
N ALA A 48 -4.99 18.08 12.24
CA ALA A 48 -3.79 17.37 11.83
C ALA A 48 -4.06 15.88 11.62
N GLN A 49 -4.77 15.25 12.53
CA GLN A 49 -5.05 13.81 12.56
C GLN A 49 -5.98 13.35 11.45
N CYS A 50 -6.84 14.27 10.99
CA CYS A 50 -7.84 14.00 9.95
C CYS A 50 -7.39 14.45 8.55
N GLN A 51 -6.10 14.73 8.33
CA GLN A 51 -5.59 15.05 7.01
C GLN A 51 -5.57 13.82 6.11
N LEU A 52 -5.65 14.04 4.79
CA LEU A 52 -5.42 12.99 3.81
C LEU A 52 -4.05 12.33 4.04
N LEU A 53 -3.97 11.01 3.98
CA LEU A 53 -2.75 10.21 4.24
C LEU A 53 -2.24 10.30 5.69
N ALA A 54 -2.99 10.87 6.63
CA ALA A 54 -2.61 10.78 8.04
C ALA A 54 -2.91 9.38 8.57
N PHE A 55 -1.93 8.76 9.23
CA PHE A 55 -2.13 7.54 10.00
C PHE A 55 -2.26 7.92 11.46
N SER A 56 -3.43 7.66 12.02
CA SER A 56 -3.83 8.15 13.35
C SER A 56 -4.58 7.09 14.14
N GLU A 57 -4.56 7.23 15.44
CA GLU A 57 -5.44 6.51 16.35
C GLU A 57 -6.70 7.35 16.58
N PHE A 58 -7.86 6.77 16.37
CA PHE A 58 -9.16 7.43 16.50
C PHE A 58 -9.98 6.77 17.60
N THR A 59 -10.62 7.57 18.44
CA THR A 59 -11.70 7.15 19.33
C THR A 59 -13.02 7.53 18.68
N LEU A 60 -13.74 6.52 18.21
CA LEU A 60 -15.02 6.67 17.51
C LEU A 60 -16.18 6.44 18.48
N PHE A 61 -17.24 7.22 18.34
CA PHE A 61 -18.53 6.96 18.96
C PHE A 61 -19.50 6.45 17.89
N GLU A 62 -20.00 5.25 18.10
CA GLU A 62 -21.01 4.65 17.22
C GLU A 62 -22.41 4.93 17.73
N TYR A 63 -23.26 5.44 16.83
CA TYR A 63 -24.69 5.62 17.08
C TYR A 63 -25.48 5.32 15.80
N ARG A 64 -26.39 4.35 15.86
CA ARG A 64 -27.25 3.91 14.75
C ARG A 64 -26.48 3.61 13.46
N GLY A 65 -25.37 2.89 13.57
CA GLY A 65 -24.52 2.51 12.43
C GLY A 65 -23.66 3.65 11.87
N MET A 66 -23.64 4.82 12.51
CA MET A 66 -22.78 5.94 12.11
C MET A 66 -21.66 6.16 13.13
N TYR A 67 -20.45 6.26 12.63
CA TYR A 67 -19.28 6.59 13.45
C TYR A 67 -19.05 8.11 13.48
N THR A 68 -18.78 8.64 14.68
CA THR A 68 -18.36 10.02 14.88
C THR A 68 -17.02 10.02 15.60
N ILE A 69 -16.07 10.81 15.11
CA ILE A 69 -14.75 10.96 15.73
C ILE A 69 -14.89 11.83 16.95
N ASN A 70 -14.57 11.28 18.11
CA ASN A 70 -14.55 11.99 19.39
C ASN A 70 -13.16 12.58 19.65
N GLU A 71 -12.14 11.74 19.51
CA GLU A 71 -10.75 12.08 19.73
C GLU A 71 -9.89 11.44 18.64
N ALA A 72 -8.76 12.06 18.37
CA ALA A 72 -7.75 11.48 17.50
C ALA A 72 -6.34 11.88 17.95
N SER A 73 -5.41 10.93 17.86
CA SER A 73 -3.98 11.18 18.10
C SER A 73 -3.18 10.73 16.88
N THR A 74 -2.17 11.53 16.52
CA THR A 74 -1.33 11.27 15.36
C THR A 74 -0.33 10.16 15.66
N ILE A 75 -0.21 9.19 14.73
CA ILE A 75 0.88 8.21 14.71
C ILE A 75 1.93 8.65 13.69
N GLU A 76 1.52 8.91 12.43
CA GLU A 76 2.43 9.38 11.37
C GLU A 76 1.66 10.27 10.38
N LEU A 77 2.24 11.42 9.99
CA LEU A 77 1.62 12.38 9.07
C LEU A 77 2.27 12.38 7.68
N PHE A 78 3.39 11.68 7.51
CA PHE A 78 4.15 11.66 6.26
C PHE A 78 4.41 13.06 5.69
N HIS A 79 4.88 13.99 6.52
CA HIS A 79 5.07 15.41 6.17
C HIS A 79 5.92 15.61 4.91
N ASP A 80 6.92 14.74 4.70
CA ASP A 80 7.83 14.86 3.57
C ASP A 80 7.14 14.64 2.22
N LEU A 81 6.05 13.84 2.18
CA LEU A 81 5.24 13.68 0.97
C LEU A 81 4.59 15.00 0.52
N ARG A 82 4.26 15.88 1.47
CA ARG A 82 3.57 17.15 1.19
C ARG A 82 4.48 18.22 0.61
N ARG A 83 5.81 18.01 0.68
CA ARG A 83 6.82 18.93 0.13
C ARG A 83 7.13 18.63 -1.33
N ASP A 84 6.71 17.47 -1.83
CA ASP A 84 6.95 16.98 -3.17
C ASP A 84 5.62 16.61 -3.84
N LEU A 85 5.27 17.31 -4.91
CA LEU A 85 4.00 17.10 -5.61
C LEU A 85 3.91 15.72 -6.25
N GLY A 86 5.02 15.17 -6.76
CA GLY A 86 5.10 13.83 -7.34
C GLY A 86 4.77 12.78 -6.29
N LYS A 87 5.46 12.83 -5.15
CA LYS A 87 5.25 11.92 -4.01
C LYS A 87 3.83 12.03 -3.43
N LEU A 88 3.31 13.25 -3.30
CA LEU A 88 1.95 13.48 -2.82
C LEU A 88 0.90 12.90 -3.77
N SER A 89 1.08 13.12 -5.08
CA SER A 89 0.18 12.58 -6.11
C SER A 89 0.19 11.05 -6.09
N LEU A 90 1.36 10.45 -5.97
CA LEU A 90 1.51 9.00 -5.89
C LEU A 90 0.90 8.43 -4.60
N GLY A 91 1.12 9.07 -3.45
CA GLY A 91 0.48 8.69 -2.19
C GLY A 91 -1.05 8.78 -2.26
N THR A 92 -1.57 9.82 -2.92
CA THR A 92 -3.01 9.97 -3.15
C THR A 92 -3.55 8.87 -4.07
N TYR A 93 -2.82 8.51 -5.12
CA TYR A 93 -3.15 7.37 -5.98
C TYR A 93 -3.22 6.06 -5.19
N PHE A 94 -2.27 5.80 -4.30
CA PHE A 94 -2.30 4.60 -3.44
C PHE A 94 -3.53 4.58 -2.53
N ALA A 95 -3.89 5.73 -1.95
CA ALA A 95 -5.09 5.85 -1.12
C ALA A 95 -6.37 5.59 -1.92
N GLN A 96 -6.49 6.13 -3.13
CA GLN A 96 -7.64 5.91 -4.01
C GLN A 96 -7.76 4.45 -4.44
N ALA A 97 -6.66 3.81 -4.84
CA ALA A 97 -6.65 2.39 -5.19
C ALA A 97 -7.06 1.52 -3.99
N ALA A 98 -6.55 1.82 -2.80
CA ALA A 98 -6.90 1.12 -1.57
C ALA A 98 -8.39 1.32 -1.21
N GLU A 99 -8.94 2.51 -1.43
CA GLU A 99 -10.36 2.78 -1.20
C GLU A 99 -11.27 1.94 -2.09
N VAL A 100 -10.90 1.75 -3.37
CA VAL A 100 -11.67 0.95 -4.32
C VAL A 100 -11.64 -0.53 -3.95
N ILE A 101 -10.49 -1.05 -3.53
CA ILE A 101 -10.30 -2.48 -3.25
C ILE A 101 -10.83 -2.86 -1.86
N SER A 102 -10.74 -1.95 -0.88
CA SER A 102 -11.23 -2.21 0.47
C SER A 102 -12.76 -2.22 0.52
N GLN A 103 -13.31 -3.11 1.34
CA GLN A 103 -14.73 -3.20 1.60
C GLN A 103 -15.05 -2.71 3.03
N GLU A 104 -16.29 -2.27 3.25
CA GLU A 104 -16.77 -1.92 4.57
C GLU A 104 -16.90 -3.19 5.42
N ASP A 105 -16.52 -3.08 6.69
CA ASP A 105 -16.58 -4.15 7.68
C ASP A 105 -15.82 -5.44 7.30
N LEU A 106 -14.99 -5.41 6.25
CA LEU A 106 -14.16 -6.54 5.85
C LEU A 106 -12.68 -6.22 6.08
N PRO A 107 -12.04 -6.81 7.12
CA PRO A 107 -10.64 -6.58 7.42
C PRO A 107 -9.71 -6.95 6.26
N ASN A 108 -8.79 -6.06 5.91
CA ASN A 108 -7.72 -6.34 4.97
C ASN A 108 -6.38 -5.78 5.50
N PRO A 109 -5.73 -6.48 6.45
CA PRO A 109 -4.51 -6.02 7.08
C PRO A 109 -3.33 -5.94 6.11
N GLU A 110 -3.34 -6.76 5.05
CA GLU A 110 -2.30 -6.74 4.01
C GLU A 110 -2.37 -5.47 3.18
N LEU A 111 -3.57 -5.05 2.79
CA LEU A 111 -3.78 -3.82 2.04
C LEU A 111 -3.34 -2.59 2.86
N GLN A 112 -3.74 -2.51 4.13
CA GLN A 112 -3.31 -1.40 4.99
C GLN A 112 -1.79 -1.36 5.12
N SER A 113 -1.16 -2.51 5.39
CA SER A 113 0.29 -2.61 5.51
C SER A 113 1.00 -2.23 4.22
N LEU A 114 0.47 -2.65 3.06
CA LEU A 114 1.01 -2.28 1.75
C LEU A 114 1.04 -0.77 1.55
N VAL A 115 -0.11 -0.10 1.77
CA VAL A 115 -0.20 1.36 1.59
C VAL A 115 0.75 2.08 2.54
N LEU A 116 0.75 1.73 3.83
CA LEU A 116 1.64 2.35 4.83
C LEU A 116 3.12 2.17 4.48
N ASN A 117 3.53 0.97 4.04
CA ASN A 117 4.91 0.70 3.63
C ASN A 117 5.32 1.51 2.39
N CYS A 118 4.43 1.65 1.41
CA CYS A 118 4.70 2.48 0.23
C CYS A 118 4.81 3.97 0.58
N LEU A 119 3.92 4.49 1.43
CA LEU A 119 4.01 5.87 1.93
C LEU A 119 5.31 6.10 2.72
N TYR A 120 5.70 5.13 3.55
CA TYR A 120 6.95 5.19 4.30
C TYR A 120 8.19 5.16 3.37
N ALA A 121 8.18 4.28 2.36
CA ALA A 121 9.26 4.19 1.37
C ALA A 121 9.46 5.51 0.62
N LEU A 122 8.38 6.17 0.21
CA LEU A 122 8.44 7.47 -0.46
C LEU A 122 8.86 8.61 0.48
N SER A 123 8.38 8.60 1.72
CA SER A 123 8.57 9.69 2.67
C SER A 123 9.91 9.62 3.40
N LYS A 124 10.25 8.46 3.95
CA LYS A 124 11.40 8.29 4.86
C LYS A 124 12.62 7.67 4.20
N LEU A 125 12.42 6.70 3.32
CA LEU A 125 13.53 6.00 2.66
C LEU A 125 13.95 6.67 1.35
N ASN A 126 13.14 7.60 0.87
CA ASN A 126 13.36 8.31 -0.40
C ASN A 126 13.61 7.36 -1.58
N GLU A 127 12.87 6.25 -1.62
CA GLU A 127 12.95 5.28 -2.71
C GLU A 127 12.43 5.89 -4.02
N PRO A 128 12.95 5.47 -5.18
CA PRO A 128 12.49 5.94 -6.47
C PRO A 128 10.99 5.74 -6.66
N GLU A 129 10.27 6.78 -7.03
CA GLU A 129 8.81 6.79 -7.14
C GLU A 129 8.27 5.69 -8.06
N MET A 130 8.89 5.51 -9.23
CA MET A 130 8.48 4.48 -10.20
C MET A 130 8.65 3.06 -9.66
N LYS A 131 9.68 2.83 -8.84
CA LYS A 131 9.90 1.54 -8.19
C LYS A 131 8.82 1.24 -7.17
N VAL A 132 8.50 2.22 -6.32
CA VAL A 132 7.43 2.09 -5.31
C VAL A 132 6.08 1.89 -5.98
N LYS A 133 5.80 2.65 -7.06
CA LYS A 133 4.59 2.52 -7.86
C LYS A 133 4.44 1.11 -8.43
N ALA A 134 5.44 0.61 -9.14
CA ALA A 134 5.39 -0.72 -9.75
C ALA A 134 5.20 -1.83 -8.71
N ALA A 135 5.90 -1.74 -7.57
CA ALA A 135 5.74 -2.68 -6.47
C ALA A 135 4.33 -2.62 -5.85
N PHE A 136 3.77 -1.42 -5.68
CA PHE A 136 2.40 -1.25 -5.20
C PHE A 136 1.38 -1.86 -6.16
N GLU A 137 1.47 -1.54 -7.47
CA GLU A 137 0.52 -2.01 -8.49
C GLU A 137 0.50 -3.53 -8.61
N LEU A 138 1.67 -4.16 -8.63
CA LEU A 138 1.77 -5.63 -8.65
C LEU A 138 1.10 -6.26 -7.43
N ARG A 139 1.31 -5.67 -6.26
CA ARG A 139 0.81 -6.24 -5.01
C ARG A 139 -0.66 -5.99 -4.78
N VAL A 140 -1.12 -4.80 -5.13
CA VAL A 140 -2.54 -4.49 -5.02
C VAL A 140 -3.35 -5.38 -5.97
N ALA A 141 -2.80 -5.71 -7.16
CA ALA A 141 -3.39 -6.69 -8.06
C ALA A 141 -3.46 -8.09 -7.41
N CYS A 142 -2.38 -8.52 -6.73
CA CYS A 142 -2.40 -9.80 -6.01
C CYS A 142 -3.44 -9.83 -4.88
N ILE A 143 -3.56 -8.76 -4.10
CA ILE A 143 -4.56 -8.62 -3.03
C ILE A 143 -5.98 -8.64 -3.60
N ALA A 144 -6.18 -8.06 -4.79
CA ALA A 144 -7.45 -8.07 -5.50
C ALA A 144 -7.79 -9.42 -6.18
N GLY A 145 -6.92 -10.44 -6.05
CA GLY A 145 -7.12 -11.77 -6.61
C GLY A 145 -6.51 -12.00 -8.00
N PHE A 146 -5.84 -11.00 -8.58
CA PHE A 146 -5.17 -11.11 -9.89
C PHE A 146 -3.69 -11.47 -9.73
N GLN A 147 -3.44 -12.62 -9.11
CA GLN A 147 -2.09 -13.05 -8.82
C GLN A 147 -1.41 -13.63 -10.06
N PRO A 148 -0.32 -13.00 -10.58
CA PRO A 148 0.39 -13.51 -11.74
C PRO A 148 1.15 -14.79 -11.42
N GLU A 149 1.15 -15.75 -12.38
CA GLU A 149 1.97 -16.95 -12.30
C GLU A 149 3.36 -16.66 -12.88
N LEU A 150 4.36 -16.67 -12.00
CA LEU A 150 5.73 -16.28 -12.31
C LEU A 150 6.75 -17.39 -12.03
N THR A 151 6.34 -18.56 -11.61
CA THR A 151 7.26 -19.65 -11.21
C THR A 151 8.09 -20.17 -12.38
N GLY A 152 7.48 -20.21 -13.57
CA GLY A 152 8.14 -20.64 -14.80
C GLY A 152 7.25 -20.47 -16.00
N CYS A 153 7.69 -21.02 -17.13
CA CYS A 153 6.86 -21.06 -18.34
C CYS A 153 5.67 -22.00 -18.14
N ALA A 154 4.48 -21.52 -18.40
CA ALA A 154 3.25 -22.31 -18.29
C ALA A 154 3.22 -23.54 -19.21
N GLY A 155 3.95 -23.50 -20.36
CA GLY A 155 3.99 -24.59 -21.31
C GLY A 155 5.08 -25.64 -21.06
N CYS A 156 6.33 -25.24 -20.77
CA CYS A 156 7.48 -26.14 -20.67
C CYS A 156 8.18 -26.12 -19.32
N GLY A 157 7.73 -25.32 -18.35
CA GLY A 157 8.34 -25.22 -17.04
C GLY A 157 9.70 -24.50 -16.98
N ASN A 158 10.20 -23.94 -18.11
CA ASN A 158 11.43 -23.17 -18.11
C ASN A 158 11.38 -22.05 -17.07
N GLN A 159 12.38 -21.98 -16.21
CA GLN A 159 12.43 -20.99 -15.11
C GLN A 159 12.62 -19.55 -15.59
N TRP A 160 13.05 -19.35 -16.83
CA TRP A 160 13.36 -18.04 -17.42
C TRP A 160 12.59 -17.82 -18.72
N PRO A 161 11.24 -17.76 -18.67
CA PRO A 161 10.43 -17.39 -19.82
C PRO A 161 10.74 -15.96 -20.25
N ASP A 162 10.58 -15.69 -21.55
CA ASP A 162 10.90 -14.42 -22.19
C ASP A 162 9.68 -13.53 -22.49
N ARG A 163 8.48 -14.02 -22.18
CA ARG A 163 7.22 -13.32 -22.41
C ARG A 163 6.28 -13.43 -21.22
N PHE A 164 5.39 -12.44 -21.11
CA PHE A 164 4.30 -12.44 -20.15
C PHE A 164 2.98 -12.19 -20.88
N ASP A 165 2.04 -13.11 -20.75
CA ASP A 165 0.67 -12.95 -21.23
C ASP A 165 -0.15 -12.19 -20.19
N ILE A 166 -0.56 -10.96 -20.52
CA ILE A 166 -1.28 -10.08 -19.58
C ILE A 166 -2.67 -10.63 -19.29
N LYS A 167 -3.35 -11.18 -20.32
CA LYS A 167 -4.72 -11.68 -20.17
C LYS A 167 -4.78 -12.95 -19.31
N ALA A 168 -3.84 -13.85 -19.56
CA ALA A 168 -3.73 -15.10 -18.80
C ALA A 168 -3.04 -14.91 -17.43
N GLY A 169 -2.31 -13.80 -17.23
CA GLY A 169 -1.57 -13.53 -16.02
C GLY A 169 -0.39 -14.49 -15.79
N MET A 170 0.21 -15.04 -16.83
CA MET A 170 1.26 -16.04 -16.73
C MET A 170 2.47 -15.75 -17.64
N ALA A 171 3.62 -16.27 -17.19
CA ALA A 171 4.86 -16.18 -17.95
C ALA A 171 4.99 -17.38 -18.91
N GLU A 172 5.44 -17.14 -20.15
CA GLU A 172 5.59 -18.16 -21.20
C GLU A 172 6.85 -17.94 -22.04
N CYS A 173 7.36 -19.01 -22.65
CA CYS A 173 8.39 -18.91 -23.68
C CYS A 173 7.79 -18.59 -25.03
N ALA A 174 8.54 -17.89 -25.89
CA ALA A 174 8.11 -17.62 -27.26
C ALA A 174 7.76 -18.91 -28.05
N ALA A 175 8.46 -20.01 -27.77
CA ALA A 175 8.24 -21.31 -28.39
C ALA A 175 7.01 -22.07 -27.86
N CYS A 176 6.54 -21.74 -26.64
CA CYS A 176 5.43 -22.44 -25.96
C CYS A 176 4.07 -21.74 -26.16
N ARG A 177 4.01 -20.84 -27.11
CA ARG A 177 2.81 -20.06 -27.41
C ARG A 177 1.60 -20.97 -27.67
N SER A 178 0.56 -20.82 -26.88
CA SER A 178 -0.75 -21.37 -27.24
C SER A 178 -1.33 -20.61 -28.45
N PRO A 179 -1.69 -21.29 -29.55
CA PRO A 179 -2.29 -20.63 -30.71
C PRO A 179 -3.67 -20.02 -30.42
N GLU A 180 -4.32 -20.46 -29.35
CA GLU A 180 -5.68 -20.03 -28.97
C GLU A 180 -5.69 -18.79 -28.08
N SER A 181 -4.54 -18.33 -27.58
CA SER A 181 -4.53 -17.17 -26.69
C SER A 181 -4.45 -15.87 -27.49
N ASP A 182 -5.54 -15.12 -27.43
CA ASP A 182 -5.73 -13.78 -28.00
C ASP A 182 -5.14 -12.66 -27.10
N GLY A 183 -4.28 -13.06 -26.16
CA GLY A 183 -3.71 -12.18 -25.13
C GLY A 183 -2.63 -11.25 -25.65
N ILE A 184 -2.56 -10.05 -25.09
CA ILE A 184 -1.44 -9.13 -25.28
C ILE A 184 -0.23 -9.69 -24.56
N ARG A 185 0.82 -10.00 -25.32
CA ARG A 185 2.08 -10.53 -24.79
C ARG A 185 3.15 -9.47 -24.79
N MET A 186 3.76 -9.29 -23.65
CA MET A 186 4.87 -8.38 -23.47
C MET A 186 6.18 -9.16 -23.32
N PRO A 187 7.29 -8.68 -23.91
CA PRO A 187 8.60 -9.24 -23.61
C PRO A 187 8.93 -8.97 -22.13
N ILE A 188 9.49 -9.98 -21.46
CA ILE A 188 9.95 -9.88 -20.08
C ILE A 188 11.42 -10.29 -20.00
N SER A 189 12.26 -9.43 -19.44
CA SER A 189 13.66 -9.78 -19.18
C SER A 189 13.79 -10.61 -17.88
N PRO A 190 14.84 -11.44 -17.77
CA PRO A 190 15.11 -12.19 -16.53
C PRO A 190 15.17 -11.29 -15.29
N ALA A 191 15.74 -10.09 -15.43
CA ALA A 191 15.83 -9.12 -14.34
C ALA A 191 14.45 -8.63 -13.87
N VAL A 192 13.55 -8.31 -14.81
CA VAL A 192 12.17 -7.91 -14.51
C VAL A 192 11.40 -9.06 -13.87
N LEU A 193 11.51 -10.27 -14.43
CA LEU A 193 10.87 -11.47 -13.86
C LEU A 193 11.34 -11.72 -12.41
N GLN A 194 12.63 -11.60 -12.16
CA GLN A 194 13.19 -11.75 -10.81
C GLN A 194 12.70 -10.66 -9.87
N ALA A 195 12.61 -9.41 -10.32
CA ALA A 195 12.07 -8.31 -9.53
C ALA A 195 10.58 -8.54 -9.18
N MET A 196 9.77 -9.02 -10.12
CA MET A 196 8.37 -9.38 -9.88
C MET A 196 8.25 -10.52 -8.86
N ARG A 197 9.06 -11.57 -8.99
CA ARG A 197 9.13 -12.69 -8.03
C ARG A 197 9.51 -12.21 -6.62
N SER A 198 10.54 -11.37 -6.52
CA SER A 198 11.00 -10.80 -5.24
C SER A 198 9.94 -9.93 -4.60
N SER A 199 9.25 -9.10 -5.39
CA SER A 199 8.14 -8.29 -4.90
C SER A 199 6.99 -9.15 -4.38
N LYS A 200 6.68 -10.27 -5.02
CA LYS A 200 5.68 -11.24 -4.56
C LYS A 200 6.12 -11.92 -3.26
N ALA A 201 7.36 -12.39 -3.17
CA ALA A 201 7.88 -13.14 -2.03
C ALA A 201 8.08 -12.28 -0.77
N ALA A 202 8.53 -11.05 -0.90
CA ALA A 202 8.81 -10.18 0.24
C ALA A 202 7.61 -9.91 1.16
N PHE A 203 6.40 -10.20 0.71
CA PHE A 203 5.17 -9.96 1.49
C PHE A 203 4.58 -11.18 2.18
N THR A 204 4.86 -12.36 1.71
CA THR A 204 4.43 -13.57 2.42
C THR A 204 5.17 -13.75 3.74
N PHE A 205 6.30 -13.04 3.92
CA PHE A 205 7.15 -13.18 5.11
C PHE A 205 6.83 -12.19 6.24
N SER A 206 6.01 -11.15 6.04
CA SER A 206 5.78 -10.11 7.05
C SER A 206 4.37 -10.06 7.64
N SER A 207 3.63 -11.17 7.60
CA SER A 207 2.38 -11.29 8.39
C SER A 207 2.61 -11.35 9.91
N GLY A 208 3.88 -11.39 10.35
CA GLY A 208 4.29 -11.27 11.73
C GLY A 208 4.71 -9.83 12.07
N SER A 209 3.80 -9.07 12.67
CA SER A 209 4.05 -7.87 13.49
C SER A 209 5.11 -6.87 12.96
N PHE A 210 4.83 -6.18 11.86
CA PHE A 210 5.49 -4.90 11.59
C PHE A 210 4.70 -3.78 12.25
N SER A 211 4.95 -3.53 13.52
CA SER A 211 4.53 -2.31 14.20
C SER A 211 5.45 -1.19 13.71
N LEU A 212 4.90 -0.11 13.13
CA LEU A 212 5.64 1.11 12.79
C LEU A 212 6.48 1.65 13.96
N LEU A 213 6.11 1.31 15.19
CA LEU A 213 6.84 1.63 16.41
C LEU A 213 8.15 0.83 16.59
N SER A 214 8.25 -0.40 16.06
CA SER A 214 9.49 -1.17 16.12
C SER A 214 10.52 -0.70 15.10
N ALA A 215 10.09 -0.21 13.93
CA ALA A 215 10.97 0.38 12.92
C ALA A 215 11.64 1.67 13.41
N ASN A 216 10.93 2.51 14.16
CA ASN A 216 11.48 3.74 14.74
C ASN A 216 12.44 3.51 15.90
N ARG A 217 12.34 2.36 16.61
CA ARG A 217 13.27 2.03 17.70
C ARG A 217 14.55 1.33 17.24
N GLN A 218 14.55 0.68 16.09
CA GLN A 218 15.73 -0.04 15.57
C GLN A 218 16.59 0.78 14.62
N LEU A 219 16.18 1.99 14.25
CA LEU A 219 16.98 2.94 13.45
C LEU A 219 17.78 3.95 14.31
N SER A 220 18.00 3.66 15.58
CA SER A 220 19.08 4.32 16.31
C SER A 220 20.41 3.82 15.74
N THR A 221 21.29 4.74 15.43
CA THR A 221 22.51 4.69 14.63
C THR A 221 23.59 3.65 15.01
N SER A 222 23.32 2.66 15.85
CA SER A 222 24.28 1.65 16.28
C SER A 222 24.15 0.27 15.65
N ASP A 223 23.05 -0.07 14.95
CA ASP A 223 22.80 -1.43 14.45
C ASP A 223 22.77 -1.58 12.92
N CYS A 224 23.45 -0.71 12.21
CA CYS A 224 23.61 -0.84 10.75
C CYS A 224 24.42 -2.05 10.28
N ASN A 225 24.90 -2.92 11.19
CA ASN A 225 25.83 -4.02 10.86
C ASN A 225 25.34 -5.44 11.15
N SER A 226 24.13 -5.64 11.63
CA SER A 226 23.60 -7.00 11.84
C SER A 226 22.25 -7.21 11.13
N GLY A 227 22.34 -7.75 9.93
CA GLY A 227 21.45 -8.78 9.41
C GLY A 227 19.95 -8.57 9.39
N PHE A 228 19.40 -7.41 8.98
CA PHE A 228 17.97 -7.38 8.68
C PHE A 228 17.67 -6.57 7.40
N GLY A 229 17.39 -7.31 6.33
CA GLY A 229 16.47 -6.86 5.29
C GLY A 229 16.92 -5.81 4.29
N ARG A 230 18.20 -5.47 4.18
CA ARG A 230 18.71 -4.70 3.04
C ARG A 230 18.72 -5.48 1.72
N SER A 231 18.62 -6.81 1.79
CA SER A 231 18.96 -7.67 0.66
C SER A 231 17.90 -7.75 -0.44
N SER A 232 16.62 -7.62 -0.17
CA SER A 232 15.64 -7.86 -1.23
C SER A 232 15.23 -6.60 -2.00
N TRP A 233 15.31 -5.41 -1.39
CA TRP A 233 14.92 -4.16 -2.06
C TRP A 233 16.09 -3.42 -2.73
N LEU A 234 17.29 -3.50 -2.15
CA LEU A 234 18.47 -2.78 -2.67
C LEU A 234 19.20 -3.50 -3.81
N THR A 235 19.13 -4.84 -3.88
CA THR A 235 19.76 -5.60 -4.98
C THR A 235 19.02 -5.50 -6.31
N THR A 236 17.77 -5.06 -6.32
CA THR A 236 16.97 -4.88 -7.54
C THR A 236 17.11 -3.48 -8.16
N SER A 237 17.77 -2.53 -7.50
CA SER A 237 17.93 -1.16 -8.04
C SER A 237 18.69 -1.11 -9.38
N ALA A 238 19.58 -2.05 -9.64
CA ALA A 238 20.31 -2.13 -10.90
C ALA A 238 19.50 -2.70 -12.07
N ALA A 239 18.42 -3.42 -11.79
CA ALA A 239 17.61 -4.08 -12.82
C ALA A 239 16.52 -3.18 -13.44
N TRP A 240 16.15 -2.09 -12.76
CA TRP A 240 15.11 -1.17 -13.22
C TRP A 240 15.64 0.11 -13.89
N ALA A 241 16.97 0.32 -13.87
CA ALA A 241 17.63 1.51 -14.41
C ALA A 241 18.23 1.33 -15.83
N LYS A 242 17.90 0.24 -16.54
CA LYS A 242 18.30 0.04 -17.95
C LYS A 242 17.10 -0.19 -18.84
#